data_16611dc264ff456db07b30ee30730532
#
_entry.id   16611dc264ff456db07b30ee30730532
#
_cell.length_a   1.000
_cell.length_b   1.000
_cell.length_c   1.000
_cell.angle_alpha   90.00
_cell.angle_beta   90.00
_cell.angle_gamma   90.00
#
_symmetry.space_group_name_H-M   'P 1'
#
loop_
_entity.id
_entity.type
_entity.pdbx_description
1 polymer ?
#
loop_
_entity_poly.entity_id
_entity_poly.type
_entity_poly.pdbx_seq_one_letter_code
_entity_poly.pdbx_strand_id
1 'polypeptide(L)'
;PKVDALAKAYKAKTGKEFLAPRIEMTPRMLAAAINKAQSTDPVKVARALEDLTFDSVVGPVRMRGDDHQLLLPQVVNTIAPVDGKAVKVGWEGTNYGFRTDAAY
;
A
#
# COMPACT_ATOMS: atom_id res chain seq x y z
N PRO A 1 9.62 2.68 -5.56
CA PRO A 1 9.72 2.04 -6.89
C PRO A 1 8.52 1.15 -7.25
N LYS A 2 8.05 0.26 -6.34
CA LYS A 2 6.90 -0.63 -6.62
C LYS A 2 5.59 0.17 -6.77
N VAL A 3 5.36 1.14 -5.90
CA VAL A 3 4.19 2.03 -5.97
C VAL A 3 4.19 2.83 -7.27
N ASP A 4 5.35 3.34 -7.68
CA ASP A 4 5.46 4.14 -8.91
C ASP A 4 5.12 3.31 -10.15
N ALA A 5 5.57 2.07 -10.22
CA ALA A 5 5.26 1.17 -11.33
C ALA A 5 3.75 0.87 -11.38
N LEU A 6 3.14 0.59 -10.24
CA LEU A 6 1.69 0.36 -10.12
C LEU A 6 0.89 1.60 -10.51
N ALA A 7 1.29 2.78 -10.00
CA ALA A 7 0.63 4.05 -10.31
C ALA A 7 0.69 4.37 -11.81
N LYS A 8 1.85 4.18 -12.45
CA LYS A 8 2.02 4.36 -13.89
C LYS A 8 1.13 3.41 -14.70
N ALA A 9 1.10 2.13 -14.33
CA ALA A 9 0.26 1.14 -15.00
C ALA A 9 -1.24 1.45 -14.85
N TYR A 10 -1.66 1.87 -13.66
CA TYR A 10 -3.03 2.28 -13.40
C TYR A 10 -3.42 3.52 -14.22
N LYS A 11 -2.58 4.55 -14.21
CA LYS A 11 -2.80 5.78 -14.99
C LYS A 11 -2.87 5.51 -16.49
N ALA A 12 -1.99 4.66 -17.00
CA ALA A 12 -1.99 4.26 -18.41
C ALA A 12 -3.30 3.56 -18.80
N LYS A 13 -3.89 2.78 -17.88
CA LYS A 13 -5.12 2.02 -18.14
C LYS A 13 -6.39 2.84 -17.94
N THR A 14 -6.41 3.75 -16.98
CA THR A 14 -7.64 4.43 -16.53
C THR A 14 -7.66 5.93 -16.81
N GLY A 15 -6.52 6.53 -17.11
CA GLY A 15 -6.32 7.99 -17.22
C GLY A 15 -6.31 8.72 -15.87
N LYS A 16 -6.46 8.01 -14.75
CA LYS A 16 -6.57 8.59 -13.40
C LYS A 16 -5.35 8.30 -12.54
N GLU A 17 -5.11 9.15 -11.55
CA GLU A 17 -4.07 8.92 -10.55
C GLU A 17 -4.46 7.79 -9.58
N PHE A 18 -3.46 7.01 -9.15
CA PHE A 18 -3.64 5.91 -8.21
C PHE A 18 -3.31 6.34 -6.78
N LEU A 19 -4.34 6.52 -5.96
CA LEU A 19 -4.23 7.04 -4.59
C LEU A 19 -4.22 5.99 -3.49
N ALA A 20 -4.62 4.78 -3.79
CA ALA A 20 -4.91 3.79 -2.77
C ALA A 20 -4.09 2.51 -2.94
N PRO A 21 -2.74 2.55 -2.79
CA PRO A 21 -1.90 1.35 -2.93
C PRO A 21 -2.29 0.24 -1.95
N ARG A 22 -2.94 0.59 -0.83
CA ARG A 22 -3.44 -0.37 0.16
C ARG A 22 -4.55 -1.26 -0.36
N ILE A 23 -5.36 -0.78 -1.30
CA ILE A 23 -6.44 -1.58 -1.91
C ILE A 23 -5.87 -2.75 -2.72
N GLU A 24 -4.75 -2.57 -3.40
CA GLU A 24 -4.06 -3.65 -4.12
C GLU A 24 -3.44 -4.67 -3.15
N MET A 25 -2.89 -4.21 -2.05
CA MET A 25 -2.24 -5.04 -1.05
C MET A 25 -3.20 -6.02 -0.36
N THR A 26 -4.41 -5.57 -0.03
CA THR A 26 -5.39 -6.36 0.75
C THR A 26 -5.74 -7.70 0.10
N PRO A 27 -6.16 -7.79 -1.17
CA PRO A 27 -6.48 -9.08 -1.79
C PRO A 27 -5.25 -9.97 -1.97
N ARG A 28 -4.07 -9.38 -2.17
CA ARG A 28 -2.83 -10.18 -2.27
C ARG A 28 -2.43 -10.80 -0.93
N MET A 29 -2.56 -10.05 0.15
CA MET A 29 -2.30 -10.56 1.50
C MET A 29 -3.29 -11.66 1.86
N LEU A 30 -4.58 -11.50 1.50
CA LEU A 30 -5.58 -12.56 1.68
C LEU A 30 -5.23 -13.81 0.87
N ALA A 31 -4.82 -13.67 -0.37
CA ALA A 31 -4.37 -14.80 -1.19
C ALA A 31 -3.14 -15.51 -0.57
N ALA A 32 -2.20 -14.76 -0.02
CA ALA A 32 -1.05 -15.32 0.69
C ALA A 32 -1.48 -16.12 1.93
N ALA A 33 -2.47 -15.62 2.68
CA ALA A 33 -3.02 -16.31 3.84
C ALA A 33 -3.77 -17.60 3.45
N ILE A 34 -4.56 -17.57 2.39
CA ILE A 34 -5.23 -18.76 1.84
C ILE A 34 -4.21 -19.82 1.42
N ASN A 35 -3.15 -19.40 0.74
CA ASN A 35 -2.07 -20.30 0.32
C ASN A 35 -1.33 -20.88 1.54
N LYS A 36 -1.07 -20.09 2.58
CA LYS A 36 -0.45 -20.54 3.83
C LYS A 36 -1.37 -21.53 4.59
N ALA A 37 -2.67 -21.25 4.62
CA ALA A 37 -3.67 -22.11 5.26
C ALA A 37 -3.95 -23.40 4.50
N GLN A 38 -3.65 -23.46 3.20
CA GLN A 38 -4.07 -24.52 2.28
C GLN A 38 -5.58 -24.78 2.34
N SER A 39 -6.37 -23.73 2.55
CA SER A 39 -7.81 -23.80 2.81
C SER A 39 -8.49 -22.46 2.54
N THR A 40 -9.74 -22.49 2.16
CA THR A 40 -10.64 -21.33 2.08
C THR A 40 -11.56 -21.22 3.31
N ASP A 41 -11.38 -22.08 4.30
CA ASP A 41 -12.12 -21.99 5.56
C ASP A 41 -11.76 -20.68 6.28
N PRO A 42 -12.74 -19.83 6.66
CA PRO A 42 -12.48 -18.51 7.22
C PRO A 42 -11.63 -18.52 8.48
N VAL A 43 -11.84 -19.51 9.36
CA VAL A 43 -11.11 -19.64 10.63
C VAL A 43 -9.65 -20.00 10.38
N LYS A 44 -9.39 -20.94 9.45
CA LYS A 44 -8.03 -21.32 9.08
C LYS A 44 -7.29 -20.18 8.41
N VAL A 45 -7.97 -19.43 7.55
CA VAL A 45 -7.39 -18.26 6.87
C VAL A 45 -7.09 -17.15 7.89
N ALA A 46 -8.01 -16.88 8.83
CA ALA A 46 -7.77 -15.90 9.90
C ALA A 46 -6.53 -16.25 10.73
N ARG A 47 -6.41 -17.51 11.15
CA ARG A 47 -5.20 -17.98 11.86
C ARG A 47 -3.94 -17.93 11.01
N ALA A 48 -4.03 -18.15 9.71
CA ALA A 48 -2.90 -18.04 8.82
C ALA A 48 -2.44 -16.58 8.61
N LEU A 49 -3.32 -15.61 8.83
CA LEU A 49 -2.96 -14.18 8.86
C LEU A 49 -2.14 -13.79 10.10
N GLU A 50 -2.32 -14.51 11.23
CA GLU A 50 -1.57 -14.22 12.45
C GLU A 50 -0.06 -14.26 12.18
N ASP A 51 0.63 -13.16 12.50
CA ASP A 51 2.06 -12.94 12.28
C ASP A 51 2.54 -13.08 10.82
N LEU A 52 1.61 -13.06 9.86
CA LEU A 52 1.96 -13.09 8.45
C LEU A 52 2.70 -11.82 8.06
N THR A 53 3.92 -11.98 7.58
CA THR A 53 4.69 -10.91 6.93
C THR A 53 4.47 -10.99 5.44
N PHE A 54 4.22 -9.85 4.82
CA PHE A 54 3.94 -9.75 3.39
C PHE A 54 4.73 -8.59 2.77
N ASP A 55 5.42 -8.85 1.66
CA ASP A 55 6.14 -7.82 0.90
C ASP A 55 5.18 -7.10 -0.05
N SER A 56 4.60 -6.01 0.45
CA SER A 56 3.60 -5.22 -0.26
C SER A 56 4.22 -4.17 -1.18
N VAL A 57 3.35 -3.47 -1.93
CA VAL A 57 3.76 -2.33 -2.77
C VAL A 57 4.27 -1.14 -1.94
N VAL A 58 3.84 -1.03 -0.69
CA VAL A 58 4.28 0.04 0.25
C VAL A 58 5.48 -0.39 1.11
N GLY A 59 6.01 -1.58 0.89
CA GLY A 59 7.09 -2.18 1.66
C GLY A 59 6.61 -3.38 2.49
N PRO A 60 7.49 -3.93 3.35
CA PRO A 60 7.12 -5.04 4.21
C PRO A 60 6.05 -4.61 5.21
N VAL A 61 5.02 -5.43 5.34
CA VAL A 61 3.93 -5.27 6.29
C VAL A 61 3.76 -6.56 7.10
N ARG A 62 3.20 -6.45 8.31
CA ARG A 62 2.96 -7.61 9.19
C ARG A 62 1.57 -7.52 9.81
N MET A 63 0.84 -8.61 9.81
CA MET A 63 -0.38 -8.76 10.60
C MET A 63 0.01 -9.10 12.04
N ARG A 64 -0.42 -8.30 13.01
CA ARG A 64 -0.20 -8.60 14.43
C ARG A 64 -1.12 -9.75 14.86
N GLY A 65 -0.56 -10.77 15.52
CA GLY A 65 -1.28 -11.99 15.86
C GLY A 65 -2.40 -11.79 16.88
N ASP A 66 -2.17 -10.89 17.85
CA ASP A 66 -3.08 -10.74 19.00
C ASP A 66 -4.45 -10.12 18.64
N ASP A 67 -4.50 -9.24 17.65
CA ASP A 67 -5.69 -8.44 17.33
C ASP A 67 -5.93 -8.25 15.83
N HIS A 68 -5.15 -8.90 14.98
CA HIS A 68 -5.19 -8.76 13.52
C HIS A 68 -5.01 -7.32 13.03
N GLN A 69 -4.30 -6.48 13.80
CA GLN A 69 -3.91 -5.15 13.34
C GLN A 69 -2.81 -5.26 12.30
N LEU A 70 -3.04 -4.69 11.11
CA LEU A 70 -2.01 -4.61 10.09
C LEU A 70 -1.01 -3.50 10.42
N LEU A 71 0.23 -3.89 10.67
CA LEU A 71 1.36 -2.99 10.88
C LEU A 71 1.96 -2.62 9.52
N LEU A 72 1.88 -1.36 9.17
CA LEU A 72 2.38 -0.84 7.90
C LEU A 72 2.94 0.58 8.09
N PRO A 73 3.87 1.01 7.22
CA PRO A 73 4.39 2.36 7.27
C PRO A 73 3.28 3.41 7.17
N GLN A 74 3.34 4.41 8.02
CA GLN A 74 2.46 5.58 7.97
C GLN A 74 3.30 6.80 7.57
N VAL A 75 2.72 7.65 6.73
CA VAL A 75 3.37 8.90 6.33
C VAL A 75 2.45 10.08 6.61
N VAL A 76 3.03 11.16 7.07
CA VAL A 76 2.38 12.46 7.18
C VAL A 76 2.88 13.32 6.03
N ASN A 77 1.95 13.83 5.24
CA ASN A 77 2.27 14.62 4.06
C ASN A 77 1.61 16.00 4.14
N THR A 78 2.33 17.01 3.65
CA THR A 78 1.77 18.34 3.38
C THR A 78 1.59 18.51 1.87
N ILE A 79 0.47 19.09 1.46
CA ILE A 79 0.26 19.54 0.08
C ILE A 79 1.12 20.78 -0.15
N ALA A 80 2.02 20.73 -1.10
CA ALA A 80 2.95 21.81 -1.42
C ALA A 80 3.16 21.95 -2.94
N PRO A 81 3.63 23.10 -3.41
CA PRO A 81 3.97 23.29 -4.84
C PRO A 81 5.04 22.29 -5.30
N VAL A 82 4.97 21.89 -6.55
CA VAL A 82 6.03 21.09 -7.20
C VAL A 82 7.30 21.93 -7.28
N ASP A 83 8.38 21.42 -6.68
CA ASP A 83 9.70 22.07 -6.61
C ASP A 83 10.81 21.23 -7.28
N GLY A 84 10.46 20.06 -7.80
CA GLY A 84 11.39 19.11 -8.40
C GLY A 84 12.33 18.39 -7.41
N LYS A 85 12.24 18.70 -6.12
CA LYS A 85 13.08 18.14 -5.03
C LYS A 85 12.26 17.34 -4.05
N ALA A 86 11.57 18.02 -3.13
CA ALA A 86 10.70 17.40 -2.15
C ALA A 86 9.35 16.98 -2.74
N VAL A 87 8.82 17.77 -3.67
CA VAL A 87 7.59 17.47 -4.43
C VAL A 87 7.94 17.33 -5.90
N LYS A 88 8.04 16.09 -6.36
CA LYS A 88 8.51 15.79 -7.72
C LYS A 88 7.39 15.70 -8.75
N VAL A 89 6.18 15.40 -8.32
CA VAL A 89 5.05 15.14 -9.22
C VAL A 89 3.83 15.90 -8.73
N GLY A 90 3.18 16.62 -9.65
CA GLY A 90 1.92 17.29 -9.40
C GLY A 90 0.74 16.30 -9.46
N TRP A 91 -0.27 16.60 -8.67
CA TRP A 91 -1.50 15.84 -8.58
C TRP A 91 -2.46 16.26 -9.71
N GLU A 92 -3.01 15.29 -10.45
CA GLU A 92 -4.06 15.50 -11.45
C GLU A 92 -3.75 16.66 -12.43
N GLY A 93 -2.47 16.85 -12.83
CA GLY A 93 -2.04 17.92 -13.73
C GLY A 93 -1.91 19.30 -13.06
N THR A 94 -2.08 19.39 -11.75
CA THR A 94 -1.83 20.64 -11.00
C THR A 94 -0.34 20.83 -10.69
N ASN A 95 0.04 22.04 -10.26
CA ASN A 95 1.39 22.33 -9.77
C ASN A 95 1.55 22.09 -8.27
N TYR A 96 0.72 21.21 -7.67
CA TYR A 96 0.77 20.85 -6.27
C TYR A 96 0.85 19.32 -6.11
N GLY A 97 1.61 18.88 -5.15
CA GLY A 97 1.76 17.47 -4.84
C GLY A 97 1.99 17.25 -3.34
N PHE A 98 2.43 16.05 -2.97
CA PHE A 98 2.63 15.67 -1.57
C PHE A 98 4.10 15.74 -1.20
N ARG A 99 4.41 16.53 -0.18
CA ARG A 99 5.69 16.52 0.52
C ARG A 99 5.55 15.64 1.75
N THR A 100 6.42 14.64 1.89
CA THR A 100 6.45 13.81 3.11
C THR A 100 7.18 14.56 4.20
N ASP A 101 6.51 14.80 5.31
CA ASP A 101 7.06 15.50 6.48
C ASP A 101 7.55 14.52 7.55
N ALA A 102 6.89 13.36 7.69
CA ALA A 102 7.28 12.31 8.60
C ALA A 102 6.87 10.92 8.08
N ALA A 103 7.61 9.90 8.50
CA ALA A 103 7.29 8.50 8.26
C ALA A 103 7.49 7.71 9.58
N TYR A 104 6.56 6.77 9.87
CA TYR A 104 6.53 5.95 11.09
C TYR A 104 6.40 4.47 10.75
#